data_a920878093962324ed4f62b3db13a279
#
_entry.id   a920878093962324ed4f62b3db13a279
#
_cell.length_a   1.000
_cell.length_b   1.000
_cell.length_c   1.000
_cell.angle_alpha   90.00
_cell.angle_beta   90.00
_cell.angle_gamma   90.00
#
_symmetry.space_group_name_H-M   'P 1'
#
loop_
_entity.id
_entity.type
_entity.pdbx_description
1 polymer ?
#
loop_
_entity_poly.entity_id
_entity_poly.type
_entity_poly.pdbx_seq_one_letter_code
_entity_poly.pdbx_strand_id
1 'polypeptide(L)'
;MATRPTDRKPTSRLAKLNAQMNKTVSSSAVLKPVNRSINYLARKAVFRALGYLKFGSMTLVEDFGKQSSKTYHFGNASNSSLSSSAVGRHTLHITVTIYDRAVYRRLLFGGSIALADSYIEGEWDCNDLTGLIRLAARNLAVLNKLENRFAGISKAFEKTNHRLRSNDAAGSKSNILAHYDLGNAMYQLFLDDTMMYSSAVYLTPDTSLTQAQQHKLELICQRLQLSSDDHVIEIGTGWGGFAIYAATHYGCHVTTTTISDAQYQEAERRVKAAGLSDKITLLKQDYRELTGQYDKLVSIEMIEAVGHEYLPTFFAKCNNLLKPTGLMVLQAITFNDQNYEDYLQSVDFIQTHIFPGGCLLSNQELNTQFTQQTDMVVKQLHDYGFDYAYTLRDWRQAFLRRREDIKALGYDEAFIRLWEFYFCYCEGGFLERTIGVVQVTAVKPDNIDTLHFSDLPVANATSKSTNNVINKRSTPSRAVAFG
;
A
#
# COMPACT_ATOMS: atom_id res chain seq x y z
N MET A 1 34.53 33.77 -1.52
CA MET A 1 33.55 33.98 -0.40
C MET A 1 32.27 33.28 -0.78
N ALA A 2 32.08 32.09 -0.25
CA ALA A 2 30.92 31.27 -0.52
C ALA A 2 29.86 31.50 0.57
N THR A 3 28.70 31.95 0.17
CA THR A 3 27.54 32.18 1.06
C THR A 3 26.89 30.82 1.39
N ARG A 4 26.83 30.48 2.68
CA ARG A 4 26.13 29.35 3.22
C ARG A 4 24.62 29.48 2.98
N PRO A 5 23.92 28.35 2.65
CA PRO A 5 22.47 28.34 2.63
C PRO A 5 21.92 28.48 4.05
N THR A 6 20.93 29.34 4.23
CA THR A 6 20.23 29.60 5.49
C THR A 6 19.39 28.40 5.90
N ASP A 7 19.73 27.80 7.04
CA ASP A 7 18.93 26.83 7.79
C ASP A 7 17.55 27.41 8.13
N ARG A 8 16.52 27.01 7.39
CA ARG A 8 15.14 27.11 7.85
C ARG A 8 14.80 25.83 8.59
N LYS A 9 14.78 25.91 9.93
CA LYS A 9 14.18 24.86 10.79
C LYS A 9 12.76 24.60 10.31
N PRO A 10 12.36 23.32 10.13
CA PRO A 10 10.97 22.98 9.82
C PRO A 10 10.11 23.32 11.04
N THR A 11 9.36 24.39 10.97
CA THR A 11 8.30 24.71 11.95
C THR A 11 7.14 23.78 11.66
N SER A 12 7.18 22.62 12.26
CA SER A 12 6.27 21.53 11.98
C SER A 12 4.83 21.90 12.31
N ARG A 13 3.97 21.78 11.30
CA ARG A 13 2.52 21.75 11.45
C ARG A 13 2.09 20.60 12.40
N LEU A 14 2.88 19.51 12.46
CA LEU A 14 2.77 18.42 13.44
C LEU A 14 2.97 18.92 14.89
N ALA A 15 3.94 19.82 15.16
CA ALA A 15 4.08 20.42 16.48
C ALA A 15 2.88 21.32 16.82
N LYS A 16 2.27 21.96 15.82
CA LYS A 16 1.05 22.76 16.03
C LYS A 16 -0.20 21.87 16.19
N LEU A 17 -0.31 20.77 15.46
CA LEU A 17 -1.37 19.75 15.65
C LEU A 17 -1.27 19.07 17.02
N ASN A 18 -0.08 18.67 17.44
CA ASN A 18 0.17 18.11 18.77
C ASN A 18 -0.10 19.14 19.89
N ALA A 19 0.27 20.41 19.69
CA ALA A 19 -0.03 21.47 20.65
C ALA A 19 -1.53 21.80 20.72
N GLN A 20 -2.27 21.61 19.64
CA GLN A 20 -3.73 21.81 19.61
C GLN A 20 -4.50 20.63 20.23
N MET A 21 -4.02 19.41 20.03
CA MET A 21 -4.54 18.20 20.68
C MET A 21 -4.25 18.20 22.20
N ASN A 22 -3.07 18.63 22.62
CA ASN A 22 -2.70 18.71 24.04
C ASN A 22 -3.46 19.82 24.83
N LYS A 23 -3.98 20.84 24.17
CA LYS A 23 -4.76 21.89 24.83
C LYS A 23 -6.18 21.46 25.24
N THR A 24 -6.73 20.38 24.65
CA THR A 24 -8.05 19.85 24.98
C THR A 24 -8.06 18.86 26.14
N VAL A 25 -6.92 18.41 26.64
CA VAL A 25 -6.79 17.35 27.68
C VAL A 25 -6.45 17.89 29.07
N SER A 26 -6.13 19.18 29.20
CA SER A 26 -5.72 19.77 30.48
C SER A 26 -6.90 20.49 31.17
N SER A 27 -7.84 19.73 31.77
CA SER A 27 -8.59 20.27 32.92
C SER A 27 -9.33 19.21 33.73
N SER A 28 -9.02 19.22 35.00
CA SER A 28 -9.82 19.01 36.21
C SER A 28 -9.79 17.63 36.89
N ALA A 29 -9.50 17.72 38.20
CA ALA A 29 -9.51 16.65 39.20
C ALA A 29 -10.89 15.92 39.32
N VAL A 30 -11.95 16.49 38.80
CA VAL A 30 -13.33 15.94 38.84
C VAL A 30 -13.50 14.80 37.79
N LEU A 31 -12.73 14.76 36.72
CA LEU A 31 -12.86 13.74 35.67
C LEU A 31 -12.15 12.42 35.97
N LYS A 32 -11.25 12.38 36.96
CA LYS A 32 -10.47 11.17 37.28
C LYS A 32 -11.30 9.94 37.72
N PRO A 33 -12.31 10.03 38.57
CA PRO A 33 -13.14 8.88 38.98
C PRO A 33 -14.05 8.37 37.85
N VAL A 34 -14.61 9.25 37.03
CA VAL A 34 -15.45 8.88 35.88
C VAL A 34 -14.62 8.13 34.83
N ASN A 35 -13.41 8.60 34.54
CA ASN A 35 -12.48 7.93 33.62
C ASN A 35 -12.07 6.53 34.10
N ARG A 36 -11.92 6.33 35.42
CA ARG A 36 -11.56 5.03 36.01
C ARG A 36 -12.67 3.99 35.83
N SER A 37 -13.93 4.36 36.01
CA SER A 37 -15.09 3.49 35.79
C SER A 37 -15.27 3.16 34.32
N ILE A 38 -15.10 4.14 33.41
CA ILE A 38 -15.17 3.94 31.96
C ILE A 38 -14.06 3.01 31.49
N ASN A 39 -12.81 3.20 31.91
CA ASN A 39 -11.68 2.32 31.55
C ASN A 39 -11.93 0.87 32.03
N TYR A 40 -12.53 0.68 33.20
CA TYR A 40 -12.86 -0.65 33.70
C TYR A 40 -13.93 -1.35 32.84
N LEU A 41 -15.00 -0.63 32.46
CA LEU A 41 -16.05 -1.17 31.59
C LEU A 41 -15.53 -1.44 30.18
N ALA A 42 -14.73 -0.54 29.64
CA ALA A 42 -14.07 -0.71 28.33
C ALA A 42 -13.16 -1.94 28.33
N ARG A 43 -12.34 -2.11 29.38
CA ARG A 43 -11.52 -3.31 29.56
C ARG A 43 -12.34 -4.59 29.53
N LYS A 44 -13.48 -4.62 30.27
CA LYS A 44 -14.37 -5.80 30.25
C LYS A 44 -14.92 -6.09 28.86
N ALA A 45 -15.30 -5.05 28.11
CA ALA A 45 -15.80 -5.20 26.74
C ALA A 45 -14.73 -5.76 25.81
N VAL A 46 -13.51 -5.22 25.87
CA VAL A 46 -12.36 -5.69 25.07
C VAL A 46 -12.02 -7.14 25.44
N PHE A 47 -11.94 -7.49 26.73
CA PHE A 47 -11.68 -8.87 27.16
C PHE A 47 -12.73 -9.85 26.68
N ARG A 48 -14.00 -9.44 26.72
CA ARG A 48 -15.08 -10.27 26.20
C ARG A 48 -14.94 -10.49 24.70
N ALA A 49 -14.50 -9.48 23.95
CA ALA A 49 -14.26 -9.59 22.53
C ALA A 49 -13.09 -10.52 22.20
N LEU A 50 -11.98 -10.33 22.88
CA LEU A 50 -10.81 -11.20 22.71
C LEU A 50 -11.15 -12.65 23.06
N GLY A 51 -12.10 -12.90 23.96
CA GLY A 51 -12.61 -14.24 24.25
C GLY A 51 -13.34 -14.91 23.08
N TYR A 52 -13.71 -14.17 22.03
CA TYR A 52 -14.33 -14.71 20.81
C TYR A 52 -13.35 -14.90 19.65
N LEU A 53 -12.04 -14.74 19.86
CA LEU A 53 -11.03 -15.01 18.84
C LEU A 53 -11.17 -16.45 18.32
N LYS A 54 -11.37 -16.59 17.01
CA LYS A 54 -11.54 -17.88 16.33
C LYS A 54 -10.23 -18.37 15.71
N PHE A 55 -9.41 -17.43 15.23
CA PHE A 55 -8.18 -17.72 14.52
C PHE A 55 -7.00 -17.13 15.30
N GLY A 56 -6.01 -17.97 15.63
CA GLY A 56 -4.84 -17.60 16.39
C GLY A 56 -5.08 -17.42 17.89
N SER A 57 -4.11 -16.88 18.58
CA SER A 57 -4.15 -16.64 20.03
C SER A 57 -3.42 -15.35 20.39
N MET A 58 -3.82 -14.76 21.51
CA MET A 58 -3.22 -13.54 22.05
C MET A 58 -2.89 -13.72 23.54
N THR A 59 -1.68 -13.36 23.91
CA THR A 59 -1.28 -13.13 25.29
C THR A 59 -1.27 -11.63 25.56
N LEU A 60 -2.11 -11.18 26.49
CA LEU A 60 -2.19 -9.78 26.88
C LEU A 60 -1.55 -9.61 28.25
N VAL A 61 -0.56 -8.72 28.32
CA VAL A 61 0.17 -8.38 29.55
C VAL A 61 -0.23 -6.95 29.95
N GLU A 62 -0.75 -6.78 31.17
CA GLU A 62 -0.99 -5.46 31.76
C GLU A 62 0.21 -5.09 32.64
N ASP A 63 0.99 -4.10 32.22
CA ASP A 63 2.14 -3.56 32.94
C ASP A 63 1.94 -2.06 33.20
N PHE A 64 1.39 -1.73 34.33
CA PHE A 64 1.12 -0.33 34.73
C PHE A 64 2.21 0.25 35.67
N GLY A 65 3.38 -0.35 35.70
CA GLY A 65 4.60 0.17 36.34
C GLY A 65 4.64 0.19 37.88
N LYS A 66 3.50 0.03 38.59
CA LYS A 66 3.43 0.10 40.06
C LYS A 66 2.99 -1.19 40.76
N GLN A 67 2.61 -2.18 39.99
CA GLN A 67 2.14 -3.49 40.49
C GLN A 67 2.76 -4.58 39.64
N SER A 68 2.79 -5.82 40.14
CA SER A 68 3.20 -6.98 39.36
C SER A 68 2.34 -7.04 38.07
N SER A 69 2.96 -7.24 36.93
CA SER A 69 2.28 -7.42 35.64
C SER A 69 1.26 -8.57 35.71
N LYS A 70 0.14 -8.41 35.03
CA LYS A 70 -0.90 -9.44 34.93
C LYS A 70 -0.98 -9.96 33.51
N THR A 71 -0.99 -11.27 33.36
CA THR A 71 -1.05 -11.93 32.05
C THR A 71 -2.38 -12.61 31.85
N TYR A 72 -2.94 -12.49 30.64
CA TYR A 72 -4.19 -13.08 30.22
C TYR A 72 -4.02 -13.74 28.85
N HIS A 73 -4.69 -14.87 28.63
CA HIS A 73 -4.61 -15.62 27.38
C HIS A 73 -5.98 -15.69 26.72
N PHE A 74 -6.02 -15.45 25.39
CA PHE A 74 -7.22 -15.46 24.59
C PHE A 74 -7.01 -16.29 23.31
N GLY A 75 -8.09 -16.89 22.81
CA GLY A 75 -8.05 -17.74 21.63
C GLY A 75 -7.56 -19.16 21.94
N ASN A 76 -7.58 -20.04 20.97
CA ASN A 76 -7.17 -21.45 21.11
C ASN A 76 -5.83 -21.68 20.44
N ALA A 77 -4.79 -21.97 21.24
CA ALA A 77 -3.51 -22.47 20.73
C ALA A 77 -3.63 -23.85 20.07
N SER A 78 -4.72 -24.59 20.33
CA SER A 78 -4.90 -26.01 19.98
C SER A 78 -5.68 -26.28 18.70
N ASN A 79 -6.18 -25.28 17.96
CA ASN A 79 -6.83 -25.51 16.66
C ASN A 79 -5.83 -25.74 15.50
N SER A 80 -4.62 -26.23 15.82
CA SER A 80 -3.63 -26.71 14.84
C SER A 80 -4.01 -28.02 14.13
N SER A 81 -5.16 -28.63 14.48
CA SER A 81 -5.58 -29.92 13.90
C SER A 81 -6.48 -29.80 12.66
N LEU A 82 -6.77 -28.62 12.16
CA LEU A 82 -7.41 -28.45 10.86
C LEU A 82 -6.37 -28.59 9.75
N SER A 83 -6.17 -29.83 9.33
CA SER A 83 -5.46 -30.33 8.15
C SER A 83 -4.07 -29.73 7.88
N SER A 84 -3.06 -30.54 8.14
CA SER A 84 -1.65 -30.41 7.75
C SER A 84 -1.37 -30.31 6.24
N SER A 85 -2.36 -29.97 5.42
CA SER A 85 -2.24 -29.90 3.95
C SER A 85 -2.33 -28.48 3.37
N ALA A 86 -2.49 -27.44 4.19
CA ALA A 86 -2.43 -26.05 3.71
C ALA A 86 -1.05 -25.49 3.98
N VAL A 87 -0.19 -25.53 2.98
CA VAL A 87 1.12 -24.87 2.95
C VAL A 87 0.94 -23.41 3.41
N GLY A 88 1.58 -23.05 4.54
CA GLY A 88 1.88 -21.63 4.88
C GLY A 88 0.96 -20.91 5.85
N ARG A 89 -0.07 -21.49 6.47
CA ARG A 89 -0.85 -20.78 7.51
C ARG A 89 -0.28 -21.05 8.91
N HIS A 90 0.80 -20.35 9.26
CA HIS A 90 1.32 -20.38 10.63
C HIS A 90 0.25 -19.91 11.62
N THR A 91 0.14 -20.61 12.76
CA THR A 91 -0.73 -20.21 13.88
C THR A 91 -0.16 -18.90 14.45
N LEU A 92 -0.93 -17.80 14.36
CA LEU A 92 -0.53 -16.52 14.92
C LEU A 92 -0.64 -16.58 16.45
N HIS A 93 0.46 -16.26 17.12
CA HIS A 93 0.50 -16.13 18.58
C HIS A 93 1.16 -14.78 18.93
N ILE A 94 0.35 -13.82 19.37
CA ILE A 94 0.77 -12.45 19.58
C ILE A 94 0.77 -12.12 21.06
N THR A 95 1.86 -11.52 21.55
CA THR A 95 1.93 -10.94 22.89
C THR A 95 1.80 -9.43 22.80
N VAL A 96 0.78 -8.87 23.45
CA VAL A 96 0.55 -7.44 23.56
C VAL A 96 0.75 -7.00 25.01
N THR A 97 1.60 -5.98 25.22
CA THR A 97 1.82 -5.38 26.53
C THR A 97 1.19 -4.00 26.58
N ILE A 98 0.30 -3.77 27.54
CA ILE A 98 -0.40 -2.50 27.72
C ILE A 98 0.19 -1.77 28.93
N TYR A 99 0.65 -0.55 28.68
CA TYR A 99 1.28 0.32 29.70
C TYR A 99 0.29 1.36 30.25
N ASP A 100 -0.76 1.75 29.48
CA ASP A 100 -1.81 2.67 29.94
C ASP A 100 -3.20 2.04 29.82
N ARG A 101 -3.98 2.16 30.90
CA ARG A 101 -5.38 1.69 30.94
C ARG A 101 -6.31 2.44 30.00
N ALA A 102 -5.93 3.61 29.52
CA ALA A 102 -6.71 4.40 28.56
C ALA A 102 -6.84 3.70 27.20
N VAL A 103 -5.91 2.83 26.83
CA VAL A 103 -5.94 2.02 25.59
C VAL A 103 -7.27 1.31 25.40
N TYR A 104 -7.82 0.72 26.48
CA TYR A 104 -9.12 0.03 26.40
C TYR A 104 -10.27 0.94 26.00
N ARG A 105 -10.30 2.15 26.54
CA ARG A 105 -11.30 3.15 26.20
C ARG A 105 -11.07 3.68 24.78
N ARG A 106 -9.81 3.95 24.41
CA ARG A 106 -9.47 4.41 23.06
C ARG A 106 -9.92 3.38 22.03
N LEU A 107 -9.60 2.11 22.22
CA LEU A 107 -10.03 1.03 21.33
C LEU A 107 -11.54 0.91 21.23
N LEU A 108 -12.26 1.02 22.35
CA LEU A 108 -13.73 0.83 22.38
C LEU A 108 -14.50 1.94 21.66
N PHE A 109 -14.04 3.20 21.78
CA PHE A 109 -14.75 4.37 21.25
C PHE A 109 -14.15 4.96 19.96
N GLY A 110 -12.90 4.69 19.66
CA GLY A 110 -12.21 5.21 18.49
C GLY A 110 -11.68 4.13 17.54
N GLY A 111 -12.01 2.85 17.81
CA GLY A 111 -11.70 1.74 16.91
C GLY A 111 -10.22 1.59 16.60
N SER A 112 -9.93 1.16 15.36
CA SER A 112 -8.58 0.87 14.88
C SER A 112 -7.69 2.12 14.80
N ILE A 113 -8.25 3.29 14.49
CA ILE A 113 -7.48 4.54 14.41
C ILE A 113 -6.94 4.93 15.79
N ALA A 114 -7.81 4.93 16.81
CA ALA A 114 -7.38 5.27 18.16
C ALA A 114 -6.47 4.22 18.80
N LEU A 115 -6.54 2.97 18.35
CA LEU A 115 -5.55 1.94 18.71
C LEU A 115 -4.17 2.27 18.10
N ALA A 116 -4.13 2.69 16.84
CA ALA A 116 -2.90 3.15 16.20
C ALA A 116 -2.32 4.38 16.91
N ASP A 117 -3.16 5.39 17.22
CA ASP A 117 -2.73 6.57 17.97
C ASP A 117 -2.08 6.19 19.31
N SER A 118 -2.70 5.26 20.05
CA SER A 118 -2.15 4.81 21.33
C SER A 118 -0.85 4.01 21.19
N TYR A 119 -0.62 3.33 20.05
CA TYR A 119 0.67 2.73 19.72
C TYR A 119 1.73 3.80 19.46
N ILE A 120 1.40 4.80 18.65
CA ILE A 120 2.28 5.92 18.31
C ILE A 120 2.70 6.66 19.58
N GLU A 121 1.78 6.84 20.53
CA GLU A 121 2.04 7.46 21.82
C GLU A 121 2.79 6.55 22.81
N GLY A 122 3.06 5.28 22.47
CA GLY A 122 3.79 4.35 23.33
C GLY A 122 2.99 3.77 24.49
N GLU A 123 1.65 3.83 24.45
CA GLU A 123 0.79 3.32 25.51
C GLU A 123 0.68 1.79 25.53
N TRP A 124 1.06 1.13 24.45
CA TRP A 124 1.18 -0.32 24.33
C TRP A 124 2.25 -0.72 23.32
N ASP A 125 2.63 -2.00 23.35
CA ASP A 125 3.58 -2.61 22.42
C ASP A 125 3.23 -4.07 22.17
N CYS A 126 3.85 -4.70 21.16
CA CYS A 126 3.69 -6.13 20.89
C CYS A 126 4.98 -6.74 20.31
N ASN A 127 5.07 -8.06 20.39
CA ASN A 127 6.21 -8.81 19.85
C ASN A 127 6.21 -8.91 18.31
N ASP A 128 5.03 -8.79 17.66
CA ASP A 128 4.86 -8.88 16.21
C ASP A 128 3.66 -8.03 15.79
N LEU A 129 3.93 -6.82 15.32
CA LEU A 129 2.88 -5.87 14.94
C LEU A 129 2.18 -6.29 13.64
N THR A 130 2.90 -6.78 12.64
CA THR A 130 2.31 -7.37 11.42
C THR A 130 1.41 -8.55 11.76
N GLY A 131 1.88 -9.45 12.64
CA GLY A 131 1.09 -10.57 13.14
C GLY A 131 -0.17 -10.14 13.88
N LEU A 132 -0.13 -9.04 14.65
CA LEU A 132 -1.31 -8.47 15.31
C LEU A 132 -2.35 -7.97 14.30
N ILE A 133 -1.92 -7.25 13.27
CA ILE A 133 -2.81 -6.79 12.18
C ILE A 133 -3.44 -7.99 11.47
N ARG A 134 -2.65 -9.01 11.16
CA ARG A 134 -3.14 -10.26 10.55
C ARG A 134 -4.15 -10.98 11.45
N LEU A 135 -3.87 -11.05 12.76
CA LEU A 135 -4.79 -11.62 13.73
C LEU A 135 -6.12 -10.87 13.75
N ALA A 136 -6.08 -9.53 13.72
CA ALA A 136 -7.25 -8.68 13.65
C ALA A 136 -8.03 -8.88 12.34
N ALA A 137 -7.37 -8.89 11.18
CA ALA A 137 -7.98 -9.12 9.87
C ALA A 137 -8.72 -10.46 9.79
N ARG A 138 -8.12 -11.55 10.30
CA ARG A 138 -8.75 -12.88 10.35
C ARG A 138 -9.98 -12.95 11.27
N ASN A 139 -10.04 -12.08 12.26
CA ASN A 139 -11.14 -12.03 13.24
C ASN A 139 -12.05 -10.80 13.04
N LEU A 140 -11.99 -10.14 11.87
CA LEU A 140 -12.71 -8.90 11.59
C LEU A 140 -14.21 -9.01 11.85
N ALA A 141 -14.85 -10.12 11.48
CA ALA A 141 -16.27 -10.35 11.74
C ALA A 141 -16.63 -10.36 13.24
N VAL A 142 -15.66 -10.68 14.11
CA VAL A 142 -15.83 -10.61 15.58
C VAL A 142 -15.66 -9.19 16.07
N LEU A 143 -14.66 -8.48 15.52
CA LEU A 143 -14.35 -7.09 15.88
C LEU A 143 -15.45 -6.12 15.42
N ASN A 144 -15.97 -6.28 14.20
CA ASN A 144 -17.06 -5.47 13.66
C ASN A 144 -18.37 -5.60 14.48
N LYS A 145 -18.63 -6.78 15.06
CA LYS A 145 -19.79 -6.95 15.98
C LYS A 145 -19.66 -6.13 17.25
N LEU A 146 -18.44 -5.83 17.68
CA LEU A 146 -18.19 -4.93 18.81
C LEU A 146 -18.33 -3.47 18.40
N GLU A 147 -17.69 -3.06 17.32
CA GLU A 147 -17.77 -1.69 16.82
C GLU A 147 -19.22 -1.30 16.53
N ASN A 148 -19.99 -2.15 15.87
CA ASN A 148 -21.40 -1.89 15.55
C ASN A 148 -22.29 -1.72 16.80
N ARG A 149 -21.94 -2.34 17.93
CA ARG A 149 -22.67 -2.14 19.21
C ARG A 149 -22.43 -0.77 19.83
N PHE A 150 -21.33 -0.11 19.50
CA PHE A 150 -20.91 1.18 20.05
C PHE A 150 -20.83 2.29 19.01
N ALA A 151 -21.07 1.98 17.72
CA ALA A 151 -20.94 2.87 16.56
C ALA A 151 -21.86 4.09 16.56
N GLY A 152 -22.88 4.14 17.44
CA GLY A 152 -23.76 5.31 17.52
C GLY A 152 -23.07 6.59 17.97
N ILE A 153 -21.88 6.49 18.58
CA ILE A 153 -21.13 7.62 19.16
C ILE A 153 -19.97 8.05 18.22
N SER A 154 -19.36 7.13 17.47
CA SER A 154 -18.19 7.41 16.62
C SER A 154 -18.56 7.95 15.23
N LYS A 155 -19.65 7.47 14.62
CA LYS A 155 -20.06 7.85 13.25
C LYS A 155 -20.32 9.36 13.03
N ALA A 156 -20.70 10.09 14.05
CA ALA A 156 -20.95 11.54 13.93
C ALA A 156 -19.64 12.34 13.77
N PHE A 157 -18.53 11.84 14.30
CA PHE A 157 -17.23 12.51 14.28
C PHE A 157 -16.47 12.27 12.97
N GLU A 158 -16.57 11.05 12.42
CA GLU A 158 -15.87 10.63 11.19
C GLU A 158 -16.42 11.33 9.93
N LYS A 159 -17.73 11.45 9.82
CA LYS A 159 -18.40 12.03 8.64
C LYS A 159 -18.07 13.51 8.40
N THR A 160 -17.68 14.24 9.45
CA THR A 160 -17.32 15.67 9.36
C THR A 160 -15.91 15.84 8.82
N ASN A 161 -14.98 14.93 9.10
CA ASN A 161 -13.59 15.01 8.66
C ASN A 161 -13.40 14.63 7.17
N HIS A 162 -14.21 13.71 6.65
CA HIS A 162 -14.10 13.25 5.26
C HIS A 162 -14.47 14.36 4.25
N ARG A 163 -15.46 15.19 4.56
CA ARG A 163 -15.91 16.29 3.69
C ARG A 163 -14.89 17.43 3.54
N LEU A 164 -13.88 17.50 4.42
CA LEU A 164 -12.88 18.56 4.42
C LEU A 164 -11.62 18.26 3.58
N ARG A 165 -11.54 17.08 2.93
CA ARG A 165 -10.34 16.62 2.22
C ARG A 165 -10.66 16.12 0.81
N SER A 166 -11.44 16.91 0.04
CA SER A 166 -11.72 16.58 -1.37
C SER A 166 -10.45 16.64 -2.24
N ASN A 167 -10.39 15.80 -3.27
CA ASN A 167 -9.28 15.72 -4.22
C ASN A 167 -9.52 16.55 -5.50
N ASP A 168 -10.17 17.72 -5.39
CA ASP A 168 -10.12 18.71 -6.46
C ASP A 168 -8.66 19.16 -6.71
N ALA A 169 -8.41 19.98 -7.73
CA ALA A 169 -7.05 20.37 -8.10
C ALA A 169 -6.25 21.00 -6.95
N ALA A 170 -6.91 21.77 -6.06
CA ALA A 170 -6.28 22.41 -4.91
C ALA A 170 -6.10 21.42 -3.75
N GLY A 171 -7.09 20.53 -3.51
CA GLY A 171 -7.05 19.48 -2.50
C GLY A 171 -6.01 18.42 -2.80
N SER A 172 -5.91 17.93 -4.02
CA SER A 172 -4.89 16.97 -4.47
C SER A 172 -3.48 17.52 -4.22
N LYS A 173 -3.22 18.78 -4.59
CA LYS A 173 -1.93 19.42 -4.34
C LYS A 173 -1.63 19.53 -2.84
N SER A 174 -2.62 19.92 -2.02
CA SER A 174 -2.45 20.03 -0.56
C SER A 174 -2.19 18.66 0.10
N ASN A 175 -2.88 17.62 -0.32
CA ASN A 175 -2.77 16.27 0.22
C ASN A 175 -1.42 15.63 -0.13
N ILE A 176 -0.98 15.77 -1.40
CA ILE A 176 0.34 15.31 -1.86
C ILE A 176 1.46 16.07 -1.14
N LEU A 177 1.36 17.39 -1.01
CA LEU A 177 2.36 18.17 -0.26
C LEU A 177 2.44 17.71 1.19
N ALA A 178 1.33 17.40 1.84
CA ALA A 178 1.33 16.96 3.23
C ALA A 178 2.10 15.63 3.44
N HIS A 179 2.05 14.72 2.45
CA HIS A 179 2.77 13.44 2.52
C HIS A 179 4.25 13.58 2.08
N TYR A 180 4.52 14.29 0.97
CA TYR A 180 5.89 14.40 0.42
C TYR A 180 6.72 15.53 1.02
N ASP A 181 6.18 16.39 1.89
CA ASP A 181 6.91 17.40 2.66
C ASP A 181 7.89 16.81 3.70
N LEU A 182 7.92 15.47 3.84
CA LEU A 182 8.91 14.74 4.64
C LEU A 182 10.34 14.86 4.09
N GLY A 183 10.48 15.32 2.84
CA GLY A 183 11.76 15.51 2.16
C GLY A 183 12.37 14.23 1.61
N ASN A 184 13.09 14.37 0.50
CA ASN A 184 13.72 13.24 -0.22
C ASN A 184 14.68 12.43 0.66
N ALA A 185 15.37 13.08 1.61
CA ALA A 185 16.35 12.44 2.49
C ALA A 185 15.73 11.32 3.36
N MET A 186 14.47 11.48 3.77
CA MET A 186 13.77 10.44 4.55
C MET A 186 13.45 9.22 3.69
N TYR A 187 12.94 9.40 2.46
CA TYR A 187 12.64 8.30 1.54
C TYR A 187 13.90 7.53 1.12
N GLN A 188 15.03 8.22 0.92
CA GLN A 188 16.33 7.60 0.61
C GLN A 188 16.85 6.67 1.71
N LEU A 189 16.33 6.74 2.94
CA LEU A 189 16.73 5.86 4.03
C LEU A 189 16.17 4.44 3.90
N PHE A 190 15.08 4.25 3.15
CA PHE A 190 14.43 2.94 3.07
C PHE A 190 14.05 2.49 1.65
N LEU A 191 13.92 3.39 0.68
CA LEU A 191 13.74 3.02 -0.73
C LEU A 191 15.07 2.52 -1.32
N ASP A 192 14.96 1.78 -2.41
CA ASP A 192 16.10 1.35 -3.21
C ASP A 192 16.63 2.49 -4.13
N ASP A 193 17.72 2.22 -4.86
CA ASP A 193 18.35 3.21 -5.73
C ASP A 193 17.45 3.72 -6.87
N THR A 194 16.43 2.95 -7.26
CA THR A 194 15.44 3.39 -8.25
C THR A 194 14.49 4.44 -7.69
N MET A 195 14.42 4.57 -6.36
CA MET A 195 13.49 5.45 -5.66
C MET A 195 12.02 5.15 -6.01
N MET A 196 11.68 3.88 -6.27
CA MET A 196 10.30 3.49 -6.53
C MET A 196 9.53 3.33 -5.21
N TYR A 197 8.57 4.22 -4.96
CA TYR A 197 7.65 4.16 -3.82
C TYR A 197 6.34 3.49 -4.24
N SER A 198 6.45 2.23 -4.64
CA SER A 198 5.37 1.36 -5.11
C SER A 198 5.78 -0.11 -4.97
N SER A 199 4.84 -1.04 -5.06
CA SER A 199 5.14 -2.48 -4.97
C SER A 199 6.21 -2.89 -5.97
N ALA A 200 7.20 -3.64 -5.51
CA ALA A 200 8.11 -4.40 -6.34
C ALA A 200 7.46 -5.71 -6.83
N VAL A 201 8.14 -6.48 -7.68
CA VAL A 201 7.77 -7.85 -8.08
C VAL A 201 8.96 -8.76 -7.83
N TYR A 202 8.81 -9.70 -6.90
CA TYR A 202 9.88 -10.59 -6.46
C TYR A 202 9.90 -11.87 -7.28
N LEU A 203 11.07 -12.25 -7.79
CA LEU A 203 11.23 -13.53 -8.48
C LEU A 203 11.28 -14.72 -7.52
N THR A 204 11.88 -14.49 -6.35
CA THR A 204 12.00 -15.45 -5.25
C THR A 204 11.94 -14.71 -3.92
N PRO A 205 11.68 -15.39 -2.79
CA PRO A 205 11.69 -14.76 -1.45
C PRO A 205 13.04 -14.12 -1.07
N ASP A 206 14.15 -14.53 -1.70
CA ASP A 206 15.51 -14.05 -1.43
C ASP A 206 15.96 -12.94 -2.40
N THR A 207 15.11 -12.54 -3.34
CA THR A 207 15.39 -11.42 -4.25
C THR A 207 15.52 -10.13 -3.43
N SER A 208 16.57 -9.34 -3.69
CA SER A 208 16.73 -8.03 -3.04
C SER A 208 15.69 -7.03 -3.53
N LEU A 209 15.38 -6.01 -2.71
CA LEU A 209 14.43 -4.96 -3.07
C LEU A 209 14.78 -4.29 -4.40
N THR A 210 16.06 -3.94 -4.62
CA THR A 210 16.53 -3.33 -5.88
C THR A 210 16.26 -4.22 -7.08
N GLN A 211 16.59 -5.52 -6.98
CA GLN A 211 16.35 -6.48 -8.06
C GLN A 211 14.84 -6.66 -8.31
N ALA A 212 14.03 -6.69 -7.26
CA ALA A 212 12.58 -6.80 -7.38
C ALA A 212 11.94 -5.55 -8.01
N GLN A 213 12.45 -4.35 -7.69
CA GLN A 213 12.02 -3.11 -8.33
C GLN A 213 12.43 -3.06 -9.80
N GLN A 214 13.67 -3.43 -10.14
CA GLN A 214 14.12 -3.53 -11.52
C GLN A 214 13.29 -4.55 -12.32
N HIS A 215 12.98 -5.70 -11.73
CA HIS A 215 12.15 -6.70 -12.36
C HIS A 215 10.71 -6.18 -12.60
N LYS A 216 10.13 -5.46 -11.66
CA LYS A 216 8.84 -4.79 -11.87
C LYS A 216 8.88 -3.83 -13.06
N LEU A 217 9.92 -2.98 -13.13
CA LEU A 217 10.07 -2.00 -14.21
C LEU A 217 10.21 -2.71 -15.56
N GLU A 218 11.02 -3.78 -15.61
CA GLU A 218 11.17 -4.61 -16.80
C GLU A 218 9.85 -5.23 -17.25
N LEU A 219 9.07 -5.82 -16.32
CA LEU A 219 7.76 -6.38 -16.64
C LEU A 219 6.80 -5.34 -17.21
N ILE A 220 6.80 -4.12 -16.67
CA ILE A 220 5.96 -3.03 -17.17
C ILE A 220 6.41 -2.66 -18.61
N CYS A 221 7.71 -2.50 -18.86
CA CYS A 221 8.23 -2.19 -20.19
C CYS A 221 7.89 -3.28 -21.21
N GLN A 222 8.01 -4.56 -20.83
CA GLN A 222 7.64 -5.70 -21.68
C GLN A 222 6.14 -5.71 -21.97
N ARG A 223 5.28 -5.46 -20.98
CA ARG A 223 3.82 -5.38 -21.17
C ARG A 223 3.42 -4.20 -22.04
N LEU A 224 4.13 -3.09 -21.95
CA LEU A 224 3.97 -1.96 -22.85
C LEU A 224 4.54 -2.25 -24.26
N GLN A 225 5.30 -3.35 -24.42
CA GLN A 225 5.98 -3.67 -25.69
C GLN A 225 6.83 -2.49 -26.18
N LEU A 226 7.65 -1.93 -25.28
CA LEU A 226 8.41 -0.72 -25.57
C LEU A 226 9.48 -0.95 -26.64
N SER A 227 9.60 0.03 -27.54
CA SER A 227 10.65 0.17 -28.53
C SER A 227 11.24 1.58 -28.52
N SER A 228 12.35 1.77 -29.24
CA SER A 228 13.00 3.09 -29.38
C SER A 228 12.15 4.15 -30.07
N ASP A 229 11.15 3.71 -30.84
CA ASP A 229 10.27 4.59 -31.62
C ASP A 229 9.06 5.06 -30.83
N ASP A 230 8.81 4.46 -29.65
CA ASP A 230 7.65 4.80 -28.82
C ASP A 230 7.81 6.14 -28.11
N HIS A 231 6.72 6.87 -28.03
CA HIS A 231 6.56 8.01 -27.11
C HIS A 231 5.60 7.60 -25.98
N VAL A 232 6.14 7.48 -24.79
CA VAL A 232 5.42 7.07 -23.58
C VAL A 232 4.95 8.27 -22.81
N ILE A 233 3.71 8.27 -22.31
CA ILE A 233 3.26 9.16 -21.25
C ILE A 233 3.21 8.42 -19.92
N GLU A 234 3.93 8.92 -18.91
CA GLU A 234 3.86 8.46 -17.53
C GLU A 234 3.04 9.45 -16.69
N ILE A 235 1.98 8.97 -16.03
CA ILE A 235 1.21 9.76 -15.09
C ILE A 235 1.64 9.38 -13.67
N GLY A 236 2.43 10.27 -13.04
CA GLY A 236 3.02 10.03 -11.72
C GLY A 236 4.52 9.76 -11.79
N THR A 237 5.33 10.80 -12.04
CA THR A 237 6.81 10.72 -12.17
C THR A 237 7.49 10.05 -10.97
N GLY A 238 6.96 10.26 -9.76
CA GLY A 238 7.73 9.97 -8.55
C GLY A 238 9.08 10.67 -8.59
N TRP A 239 10.16 9.94 -8.37
CA TRP A 239 11.53 10.44 -8.49
C TRP A 239 12.19 10.05 -9.83
N GLY A 240 11.39 9.71 -10.85
CA GLY A 240 11.83 9.43 -12.21
C GLY A 240 12.29 8.00 -12.46
N GLY A 241 11.99 7.07 -11.53
CA GLY A 241 12.50 5.68 -11.62
C GLY A 241 12.09 4.97 -12.90
N PHE A 242 10.81 4.97 -13.26
CA PHE A 242 10.34 4.32 -14.48
C PHE A 242 10.85 5.04 -15.74
N ALA A 243 10.73 6.37 -15.81
CA ALA A 243 11.16 7.12 -16.99
C ALA A 243 12.64 6.88 -17.33
N ILE A 244 13.52 6.93 -16.29
CA ILE A 244 14.95 6.66 -16.44
C ILE A 244 15.18 5.22 -16.91
N TYR A 245 14.49 4.23 -16.30
CA TYR A 245 14.62 2.83 -16.69
C TYR A 245 14.23 2.61 -18.14
N ALA A 246 13.04 3.05 -18.54
CA ALA A 246 12.51 2.89 -19.89
C ALA A 246 13.39 3.55 -20.96
N ALA A 247 13.77 4.81 -20.74
CA ALA A 247 14.64 5.53 -21.67
C ALA A 247 16.04 4.89 -21.78
N THR A 248 16.59 4.37 -20.67
CA THR A 248 17.91 3.72 -20.65
C THR A 248 17.91 2.39 -21.41
N HIS A 249 16.94 1.52 -21.13
CA HIS A 249 16.95 0.13 -21.60
C HIS A 249 16.25 -0.06 -22.95
N TYR A 250 15.27 0.79 -23.26
CA TYR A 250 14.46 0.69 -24.48
C TYR A 250 14.70 1.83 -25.46
N GLY A 251 15.38 2.91 -25.04
CA GLY A 251 15.69 4.05 -25.90
C GLY A 251 14.47 4.90 -26.30
N CYS A 252 13.29 4.64 -25.74
CA CYS A 252 12.06 5.36 -26.03
C CYS A 252 12.08 6.80 -25.49
N HIS A 253 11.17 7.64 -26.00
CA HIS A 253 10.90 8.95 -25.43
C HIS A 253 9.86 8.84 -24.33
N VAL A 254 10.09 9.48 -23.16
CA VAL A 254 9.13 9.49 -22.04
C VAL A 254 8.78 10.92 -21.69
N THR A 255 7.48 11.25 -21.77
CA THR A 255 6.92 12.44 -21.11
C THR A 255 6.34 11.98 -19.78
N THR A 256 6.70 12.66 -18.69
CA THR A 256 6.25 12.28 -17.34
C THR A 256 5.82 13.50 -16.55
N THR A 257 4.79 13.35 -15.69
CA THR A 257 4.21 14.47 -14.95
C THR A 257 4.11 14.23 -13.46
N THR A 258 4.38 15.28 -12.69
CA THR A 258 4.13 15.37 -11.24
C THR A 258 3.63 16.75 -10.86
N ILE A 259 2.90 16.85 -9.76
CA ILE A 259 2.51 18.13 -9.15
C ILE A 259 3.36 18.48 -7.93
N SER A 260 4.27 17.59 -7.52
CA SER A 260 5.17 17.79 -6.38
C SER A 260 6.45 18.49 -6.81
N ASP A 261 6.77 19.64 -6.17
CA ASP A 261 8.02 20.36 -6.39
C ASP A 261 9.26 19.54 -6.03
N ALA A 262 9.19 18.81 -4.91
CA ALA A 262 10.30 17.98 -4.42
C ALA A 262 10.60 16.81 -5.35
N GLN A 263 9.56 16.14 -5.86
CA GLN A 263 9.72 15.05 -6.84
C GLN A 263 10.27 15.58 -8.17
N TYR A 264 9.72 16.70 -8.67
CA TYR A 264 10.15 17.29 -9.93
C TYR A 264 11.66 17.64 -9.91
N GLN A 265 12.12 18.34 -8.88
CA GLN A 265 13.52 18.74 -8.75
C GLN A 265 14.47 17.55 -8.66
N GLU A 266 14.11 16.52 -7.89
CA GLU A 266 14.93 15.33 -7.75
C GLU A 266 14.91 14.48 -9.03
N ALA A 267 13.75 14.30 -9.68
CA ALA A 267 13.66 13.62 -10.96
C ALA A 267 14.49 14.32 -12.02
N GLU A 268 14.43 15.68 -12.12
CA GLU A 268 15.25 16.47 -13.03
C GLU A 268 16.75 16.25 -12.79
N ARG A 269 17.18 16.27 -11.53
CA ARG A 269 18.57 16.01 -11.14
C ARG A 269 19.03 14.62 -11.59
N ARG A 270 18.18 13.59 -11.36
CA ARG A 270 18.47 12.19 -11.72
C ARG A 270 18.50 11.99 -13.23
N VAL A 271 17.56 12.55 -13.98
CA VAL A 271 17.54 12.52 -15.45
C VAL A 271 18.79 13.14 -16.04
N LYS A 272 19.21 14.31 -15.55
CA LYS A 272 20.47 14.97 -15.97
C LYS A 272 21.69 14.13 -15.64
N ALA A 273 21.74 13.53 -14.45
CA ALA A 273 22.85 12.66 -14.03
C ALA A 273 22.93 11.38 -14.89
N ALA A 274 21.81 10.87 -15.38
CA ALA A 274 21.75 9.73 -16.30
C ALA A 274 22.06 10.09 -17.77
N GLY A 275 22.19 11.38 -18.11
CA GLY A 275 22.41 11.83 -19.48
C GLY A 275 21.21 11.65 -20.41
N LEU A 276 19.98 11.66 -19.87
CA LEU A 276 18.75 11.34 -20.59
C LEU A 276 17.83 12.56 -20.83
N SER A 277 18.38 13.79 -20.75
CA SER A 277 17.61 15.02 -20.91
C SER A 277 17.01 15.20 -22.30
N ASP A 278 17.54 14.54 -23.31
CA ASP A 278 17.03 14.51 -24.69
C ASP A 278 15.92 13.44 -24.90
N LYS A 279 15.79 12.49 -23.99
CA LYS A 279 14.82 11.39 -24.04
C LYS A 279 13.64 11.57 -23.09
N ILE A 280 13.82 12.33 -22.00
CA ILE A 280 12.81 12.46 -20.95
C ILE A 280 12.36 13.92 -20.84
N THR A 281 11.06 14.14 -21.02
CA THR A 281 10.39 15.43 -20.81
C THR A 281 9.66 15.41 -19.47
N LEU A 282 10.13 16.22 -18.52
CA LEU A 282 9.52 16.37 -17.20
C LEU A 282 8.51 17.52 -17.22
N LEU A 283 7.27 17.24 -16.83
CA LEU A 283 6.20 18.21 -16.69
C LEU A 283 5.85 18.42 -15.21
N LYS A 284 5.73 19.67 -14.80
CA LYS A 284 5.17 20.02 -13.50
C LYS A 284 3.72 20.46 -13.69
N GLN A 285 2.85 19.49 -13.94
CA GLN A 285 1.50 19.74 -14.40
C GLN A 285 0.53 18.68 -13.84
N ASP A 286 -0.70 19.07 -13.56
CA ASP A 286 -1.77 18.13 -13.22
C ASP A 286 -2.10 17.25 -14.43
N TYR A 287 -2.31 15.94 -14.21
CA TYR A 287 -2.64 15.01 -15.30
C TYR A 287 -3.88 15.41 -16.08
N ARG A 288 -4.83 16.11 -15.46
CA ARG A 288 -6.07 16.60 -16.08
C ARG A 288 -5.81 17.61 -17.18
N GLU A 289 -4.68 18.31 -17.12
CA GLU A 289 -4.28 19.33 -18.10
C GLU A 289 -3.40 18.78 -19.23
N LEU A 290 -2.97 17.51 -19.15
CA LEU A 290 -2.13 16.90 -20.18
C LEU A 290 -2.83 16.88 -21.53
N THR A 291 -2.06 17.08 -22.59
CA THR A 291 -2.51 17.07 -23.99
C THR A 291 -1.55 16.25 -24.84
N GLY A 292 -1.91 16.03 -26.10
CA GLY A 292 -1.14 15.22 -27.04
C GLY A 292 -1.66 13.80 -27.14
N GLN A 293 -0.99 13.00 -27.98
CA GLN A 293 -1.27 11.58 -28.16
C GLN A 293 0.03 10.78 -28.15
N TYR A 294 0.02 9.69 -27.41
CA TYR A 294 1.16 8.86 -27.11
C TYR A 294 0.94 7.42 -27.55
N ASP A 295 2.03 6.72 -27.85
CA ASP A 295 1.99 5.31 -28.23
C ASP A 295 1.64 4.43 -27.03
N LYS A 296 2.18 4.78 -25.88
CA LYS A 296 2.06 4.01 -24.64
C LYS A 296 1.72 4.92 -23.47
N LEU A 297 0.97 4.38 -22.51
CA LEU A 297 0.67 5.05 -21.24
C LEU A 297 0.99 4.15 -20.06
N VAL A 298 1.62 4.72 -19.05
CA VAL A 298 1.88 4.05 -17.79
C VAL A 298 1.46 4.92 -16.61
N SER A 299 0.90 4.28 -15.58
CA SER A 299 0.69 4.92 -14.28
C SER A 299 0.90 3.87 -13.20
N ILE A 300 1.75 4.18 -12.21
CA ILE A 300 2.17 3.24 -11.17
C ILE A 300 1.80 3.83 -9.81
N GLU A 301 0.75 3.29 -9.18
CA GLU A 301 0.28 3.67 -7.85
C GLU A 301 0.13 5.20 -7.66
N MET A 302 -0.48 5.84 -8.65
CA MET A 302 -0.88 7.25 -8.61
C MET A 302 -2.40 7.40 -8.50
N ILE A 303 -3.15 6.42 -9.03
CA ILE A 303 -4.61 6.46 -9.09
C ILE A 303 -5.25 6.54 -7.70
N GLU A 304 -4.57 6.03 -6.68
CA GLU A 304 -4.99 6.10 -5.26
C GLU A 304 -5.11 7.54 -4.76
N ALA A 305 -4.36 8.47 -5.37
CA ALA A 305 -4.39 9.89 -5.05
C ALA A 305 -5.47 10.68 -5.83
N VAL A 306 -6.15 10.02 -6.77
CA VAL A 306 -7.18 10.66 -7.62
C VAL A 306 -8.46 10.92 -6.82
N GLY A 307 -8.88 9.98 -5.98
CA GLY A 307 -10.17 10.00 -5.28
C GLY A 307 -11.31 9.42 -6.12
N HIS A 308 -12.25 8.74 -5.46
CA HIS A 308 -13.31 7.96 -6.11
C HIS A 308 -14.15 8.78 -7.09
N GLU A 309 -14.52 10.01 -6.73
CA GLU A 309 -15.34 10.90 -7.55
C GLU A 309 -14.68 11.35 -8.86
N TYR A 310 -13.33 11.27 -8.95
CA TYR A 310 -12.56 11.69 -10.14
C TYR A 310 -12.05 10.51 -10.99
N LEU A 311 -12.35 9.27 -10.62
CA LEU A 311 -11.97 8.09 -11.41
C LEU A 311 -12.47 8.18 -12.87
N PRO A 312 -13.73 8.58 -13.15
CA PRO A 312 -14.20 8.76 -14.52
C PRO A 312 -13.32 9.73 -15.33
N THR A 313 -12.93 10.85 -14.72
CA THR A 313 -12.05 11.84 -15.35
C THR A 313 -10.66 11.26 -15.64
N PHE A 314 -10.10 10.48 -14.72
CA PHE A 314 -8.80 9.84 -14.91
C PHE A 314 -8.81 8.86 -16.08
N PHE A 315 -9.76 7.93 -16.13
CA PHE A 315 -9.84 6.93 -17.19
C PHE A 315 -10.14 7.57 -18.54
N ALA A 316 -11.07 8.54 -18.62
CA ALA A 316 -11.33 9.29 -19.85
C ALA A 316 -10.08 10.05 -20.34
N LYS A 317 -9.29 10.64 -19.40
CA LYS A 317 -8.04 11.31 -19.75
C LYS A 317 -7.00 10.31 -20.29
N CYS A 318 -6.81 9.17 -19.64
CA CYS A 318 -5.92 8.11 -20.13
C CYS A 318 -6.31 7.67 -21.55
N ASN A 319 -7.61 7.47 -21.78
CA ASN A 319 -8.13 7.09 -23.09
C ASN A 319 -7.80 8.12 -24.19
N ASN A 320 -7.97 9.41 -23.87
CA ASN A 320 -7.75 10.51 -24.81
C ASN A 320 -6.27 10.79 -25.10
N LEU A 321 -5.38 10.42 -24.18
CA LEU A 321 -3.93 10.56 -24.36
C LEU A 321 -3.31 9.45 -25.21
N LEU A 322 -4.01 8.36 -25.45
CA LEU A 322 -3.52 7.26 -26.28
C LEU A 322 -3.91 7.43 -27.75
N LYS A 323 -2.97 7.13 -28.64
CA LYS A 323 -3.24 6.94 -30.08
C LYS A 323 -4.25 5.79 -30.28
N PRO A 324 -4.93 5.69 -31.44
CA PRO A 324 -5.88 4.60 -31.71
C PRO A 324 -5.28 3.18 -31.57
N THR A 325 -3.97 3.03 -31.75
CA THR A 325 -3.22 1.78 -31.57
C THR A 325 -2.54 1.67 -30.20
N GLY A 326 -2.82 2.60 -29.27
CA GLY A 326 -2.09 2.74 -28.02
C GLY A 326 -2.32 1.59 -27.03
N LEU A 327 -1.40 1.47 -26.08
CA LEU A 327 -1.41 0.47 -25.02
C LEU A 327 -1.15 1.12 -23.67
N MET A 328 -1.90 0.70 -22.65
CA MET A 328 -1.77 1.20 -21.28
C MET A 328 -1.38 0.08 -20.32
N VAL A 329 -0.48 0.38 -19.40
CA VAL A 329 -0.24 -0.41 -18.19
C VAL A 329 -0.54 0.44 -16.95
N LEU A 330 -1.42 -0.06 -16.10
CA LEU A 330 -1.78 0.55 -14.83
C LEU A 330 -1.40 -0.39 -13.69
N GLN A 331 -0.57 0.07 -12.75
CA GLN A 331 -0.39 -0.60 -11.46
C GLN A 331 -1.20 0.14 -10.41
N ALA A 332 -2.07 -0.56 -9.68
CA ALA A 332 -2.95 0.03 -8.68
C ALA A 332 -3.14 -0.87 -7.47
N ILE A 333 -3.20 -0.26 -6.28
CA ILE A 333 -3.61 -0.94 -5.06
C ILE A 333 -5.12 -1.13 -5.10
N THR A 334 -5.59 -2.32 -4.72
CA THR A 334 -7.01 -2.64 -4.72
C THR A 334 -7.51 -3.03 -3.34
N PHE A 335 -8.74 -2.67 -3.05
CA PHE A 335 -9.49 -3.20 -1.92
C PHE A 335 -10.32 -4.40 -2.39
N ASN A 336 -10.62 -5.35 -1.49
CA ASN A 336 -11.42 -6.51 -1.86
C ASN A 336 -12.85 -6.11 -2.22
N ASP A 337 -13.39 -6.66 -3.31
CA ASP A 337 -14.72 -6.31 -3.86
C ASP A 337 -15.85 -6.54 -2.85
N GLN A 338 -15.73 -7.56 -1.98
CA GLN A 338 -16.79 -7.95 -1.04
C GLN A 338 -17.07 -6.91 0.04
N ASN A 339 -16.12 -6.03 0.35
CA ASN A 339 -16.25 -5.02 1.39
C ASN A 339 -16.02 -3.60 0.86
N TYR A 340 -16.05 -3.42 -0.45
CA TYR A 340 -15.69 -2.15 -1.10
C TYR A 340 -16.68 -1.03 -0.76
N GLU A 341 -17.97 -1.33 -0.75
CA GLU A 341 -19.03 -0.39 -0.36
C GLU A 341 -18.84 0.16 1.07
N ASP A 342 -18.52 -0.73 2.02
CA ASP A 342 -18.25 -0.34 3.41
C ASP A 342 -16.96 0.50 3.51
N TYR A 343 -15.93 0.16 2.72
CA TYR A 343 -14.69 0.92 2.63
C TYR A 343 -14.94 2.36 2.16
N LEU A 344 -15.73 2.57 1.12
CA LEU A 344 -16.04 3.91 0.61
C LEU A 344 -16.78 4.80 1.62
N GLN A 345 -17.45 4.21 2.60
CA GLN A 345 -18.19 4.93 3.66
C GLN A 345 -17.39 5.12 4.94
N SER A 346 -16.19 4.58 5.02
CA SER A 346 -15.31 4.62 6.19
C SER A 346 -14.05 5.45 5.95
N VAL A 347 -13.38 5.81 7.03
CA VAL A 347 -12.05 6.41 7.01
C VAL A 347 -11.15 5.51 7.84
N ASP A 348 -10.02 5.12 7.27
CA ASP A 348 -9.06 4.24 7.93
C ASP A 348 -7.82 4.99 8.46
N PHE A 349 -6.89 4.22 9.04
CA PHE A 349 -5.61 4.73 9.52
C PHE A 349 -4.79 5.39 8.39
N ILE A 350 -4.78 4.80 7.20
CA ILE A 350 -3.98 5.30 6.06
C ILE A 350 -4.49 6.66 5.61
N GLN A 351 -5.80 6.81 5.45
CA GLN A 351 -6.43 8.08 5.05
C GLN A 351 -6.30 9.15 6.13
N THR A 352 -6.20 8.75 7.40
CA THR A 352 -6.08 9.69 8.53
C THR A 352 -4.66 10.20 8.68
N HIS A 353 -3.64 9.32 8.61
CA HIS A 353 -2.29 9.63 9.05
C HIS A 353 -1.25 9.66 7.92
N ILE A 354 -1.44 8.89 6.85
CA ILE A 354 -0.40 8.68 5.82
C ILE A 354 -0.78 9.35 4.50
N PHE A 355 -1.92 8.98 3.90
CA PHE A 355 -2.38 9.48 2.61
C PHE A 355 -3.76 10.15 2.72
N PRO A 356 -3.84 11.39 3.24
CA PRO A 356 -5.10 12.12 3.30
C PRO A 356 -5.74 12.25 1.91
N GLY A 357 -7.03 11.89 1.81
CA GLY A 357 -7.75 11.90 0.54
C GLY A 357 -7.48 10.70 -0.38
N GLY A 358 -6.58 9.79 0.00
CA GLY A 358 -6.34 8.56 -0.73
C GLY A 358 -7.59 7.67 -0.79
N CYS A 359 -7.79 7.00 -1.94
CA CYS A 359 -8.90 6.07 -2.13
C CYS A 359 -8.45 4.92 -3.04
N LEU A 360 -8.58 3.70 -2.54
CA LEU A 360 -8.30 2.50 -3.33
C LEU A 360 -9.48 2.20 -4.25
N LEU A 361 -9.19 1.49 -5.36
CA LEU A 361 -10.24 0.89 -6.19
C LEU A 361 -10.50 -0.55 -5.74
N SER A 362 -11.64 -1.12 -6.18
CA SER A 362 -11.76 -2.57 -6.26
C SER A 362 -11.48 -3.06 -7.68
N ASN A 363 -11.30 -4.37 -7.87
CA ASN A 363 -11.16 -4.94 -9.21
C ASN A 363 -12.43 -4.75 -10.04
N GLN A 364 -13.60 -4.83 -9.41
CA GLN A 364 -14.88 -4.56 -10.06
C GLN A 364 -14.96 -3.10 -10.50
N GLU A 365 -14.61 -2.15 -9.61
CA GLU A 365 -14.62 -0.72 -9.93
C GLU A 365 -13.67 -0.38 -11.07
N LEU A 366 -12.46 -0.94 -11.03
CA LEU A 366 -11.46 -0.78 -12.10
C LEU A 366 -12.03 -1.22 -13.47
N ASN A 367 -12.64 -2.41 -13.55
CA ASN A 367 -13.26 -2.89 -14.79
C ASN A 367 -14.47 -2.03 -15.20
N THR A 368 -15.25 -1.53 -14.25
CA THR A 368 -16.37 -0.62 -14.51
C THR A 368 -15.88 0.66 -15.16
N GLN A 369 -14.79 1.25 -14.65
CA GLN A 369 -14.21 2.46 -15.21
C GLN A 369 -13.66 2.25 -16.63
N PHE A 370 -12.94 1.16 -16.89
CA PHE A 370 -12.51 0.82 -18.25
C PHE A 370 -13.69 0.72 -19.20
N THR A 371 -14.77 0.05 -18.81
CA THR A 371 -15.94 -0.18 -19.65
C THR A 371 -16.74 1.10 -19.92
N GLN A 372 -16.87 1.96 -18.91
CA GLN A 372 -17.75 3.13 -19.01
C GLN A 372 -17.05 4.38 -19.56
N GLN A 373 -15.73 4.51 -19.34
CA GLN A 373 -15.00 5.75 -19.62
C GLN A 373 -14.00 5.62 -20.77
N THR A 374 -13.82 4.42 -21.31
CA THR A 374 -12.82 4.16 -22.36
C THR A 374 -13.38 3.24 -23.43
N ASP A 375 -12.72 3.22 -24.59
CA ASP A 375 -12.88 2.20 -25.63
C ASP A 375 -11.82 1.09 -25.52
N MET A 376 -10.97 1.12 -24.48
CA MET A 376 -9.90 0.15 -24.28
C MET A 376 -10.43 -1.22 -23.87
N VAL A 377 -9.73 -2.27 -24.32
CA VAL A 377 -9.96 -3.66 -23.93
C VAL A 377 -8.92 -4.08 -22.93
N VAL A 378 -9.34 -4.54 -21.75
CA VAL A 378 -8.45 -5.14 -20.75
C VAL A 378 -7.97 -6.49 -21.27
N LYS A 379 -6.68 -6.65 -21.49
CA LYS A 379 -6.04 -7.88 -21.97
C LYS A 379 -5.56 -8.78 -20.85
N GLN A 380 -5.00 -8.17 -19.79
CA GLN A 380 -4.39 -8.90 -18.69
C GLN A 380 -4.63 -8.14 -17.38
N LEU A 381 -4.81 -8.91 -16.30
CA LEU A 381 -4.79 -8.43 -14.93
C LEU A 381 -3.97 -9.42 -14.11
N HIS A 382 -2.88 -8.96 -13.50
CA HIS A 382 -2.00 -9.77 -12.65
C HIS A 382 -2.01 -9.24 -11.22
N ASP A 383 -2.24 -10.12 -10.25
CA ASP A 383 -2.20 -9.83 -8.81
C ASP A 383 -0.78 -10.04 -8.27
N TYR A 384 -0.23 -9.00 -7.63
CA TYR A 384 1.05 -8.96 -6.96
C TYR A 384 0.91 -8.64 -5.46
N GLY A 385 -0.23 -8.89 -4.86
CA GLY A 385 -0.50 -8.51 -3.47
C GLY A 385 0.52 -9.04 -2.47
N PHE A 386 1.02 -10.28 -2.65
CA PHE A 386 2.08 -10.82 -1.78
C PHE A 386 3.45 -10.16 -2.00
N ASP A 387 3.73 -9.70 -3.21
CA ASP A 387 4.96 -8.96 -3.51
C ASP A 387 4.99 -7.62 -2.76
N TYR A 388 3.82 -6.99 -2.61
CA TYR A 388 3.75 -5.78 -1.79
C TYR A 388 4.00 -6.06 -0.31
N ALA A 389 3.55 -7.18 0.21
CA ALA A 389 3.87 -7.56 1.59
C ALA A 389 5.40 -7.71 1.78
N TYR A 390 6.12 -8.31 0.81
CA TYR A 390 7.58 -8.37 0.84
C TYR A 390 8.22 -6.99 0.71
N THR A 391 7.72 -6.14 -0.18
CA THR A 391 8.19 -4.76 -0.35
C THR A 391 8.09 -3.96 0.95
N LEU A 392 6.93 -4.00 1.61
CA LEU A 392 6.68 -3.30 2.88
C LEU A 392 7.55 -3.84 4.02
N ARG A 393 7.75 -5.16 4.07
CA ARG A 393 8.69 -5.78 5.02
C ARG A 393 10.11 -5.25 4.82
N ASP A 394 10.58 -5.19 3.58
CA ASP A 394 11.92 -4.75 3.26
C ASP A 394 12.10 -3.25 3.54
N TRP A 395 11.10 -2.42 3.20
CA TRP A 395 11.07 -1.01 3.59
C TRP A 395 11.11 -0.82 5.10
N ARG A 396 10.27 -1.55 5.84
CA ARG A 396 10.25 -1.49 7.31
C ARG A 396 11.60 -1.87 7.91
N GLN A 397 12.21 -2.93 7.43
CA GLN A 397 13.52 -3.36 7.93
C GLN A 397 14.61 -2.32 7.61
N ALA A 398 14.62 -1.75 6.41
CA ALA A 398 15.56 -0.69 6.05
C ALA A 398 15.35 0.56 6.91
N PHE A 399 14.09 1.01 7.07
CA PHE A 399 13.71 2.15 7.88
C PHE A 399 14.14 2.00 9.35
N LEU A 400 13.83 0.86 9.98
CA LEU A 400 14.17 0.62 11.38
C LEU A 400 15.69 0.50 11.62
N ARG A 401 16.46 -0.04 10.65
CA ARG A 401 17.92 -0.03 10.72
C ARG A 401 18.53 1.36 10.69
N ARG A 402 17.84 2.35 10.11
CA ARG A 402 18.30 3.74 9.98
C ARG A 402 17.66 4.68 11.00
N ARG A 403 17.19 4.13 12.14
CA ARG A 403 16.49 4.88 13.21
C ARG A 403 17.23 6.12 13.69
N GLU A 404 18.55 6.03 13.88
CA GLU A 404 19.34 7.18 14.34
C GLU A 404 19.52 8.24 13.24
N ASP A 405 19.59 7.83 11.98
CA ASP A 405 19.61 8.78 10.85
C ASP A 405 18.28 9.52 10.71
N ILE A 406 17.16 8.82 10.94
CA ILE A 406 15.82 9.42 10.96
C ILE A 406 15.72 10.48 12.05
N LYS A 407 16.22 10.19 13.25
CA LYS A 407 16.29 11.16 14.35
C LYS A 407 17.20 12.35 14.03
N ALA A 408 18.33 12.10 13.34
CA ALA A 408 19.24 13.15 12.88
C ALA A 408 18.59 14.08 11.85
N LEU A 409 17.59 13.61 11.09
CA LEU A 409 16.76 14.46 10.22
C LEU A 409 15.73 15.30 11.00
N GLY A 410 15.61 15.12 12.32
CA GLY A 410 14.73 15.88 13.20
C GLY A 410 13.38 15.21 13.49
N TYR A 411 13.19 13.95 13.13
CA TYR A 411 12.00 13.18 13.46
C TYR A 411 12.10 12.55 14.84
N ASP A 412 10.99 12.49 15.55
CA ASP A 412 10.92 11.94 16.90
C ASP A 412 10.52 10.44 16.91
N GLU A 413 10.44 9.88 18.09
CA GLU A 413 10.06 8.48 18.31
C GLU A 413 8.62 8.19 17.87
N ALA A 414 7.70 9.15 18.05
CA ALA A 414 6.32 9.01 17.62
C ALA A 414 6.22 8.88 16.09
N PHE A 415 7.04 9.64 15.36
CA PHE A 415 7.16 9.50 13.90
C PHE A 415 7.66 8.11 13.50
N ILE A 416 8.67 7.58 14.18
CA ILE A 416 9.21 6.25 13.88
C ILE A 416 8.13 5.18 14.12
N ARG A 417 7.39 5.26 15.24
CA ARG A 417 6.29 4.34 15.54
C ARG A 417 5.12 4.47 14.54
N LEU A 418 4.80 5.68 14.09
CA LEU A 418 3.80 5.92 13.05
C LEU A 418 4.14 5.18 11.75
N TRP A 419 5.40 5.29 11.30
CA TRP A 419 5.85 4.65 10.06
C TRP A 419 5.97 3.14 10.20
N GLU A 420 6.43 2.64 11.34
CA GLU A 420 6.43 1.20 11.64
C GLU A 420 5.02 0.64 11.62
N PHE A 421 4.05 1.35 12.24
CA PHE A 421 2.64 0.94 12.22
C PHE A 421 2.09 0.93 10.79
N TYR A 422 2.38 1.96 9.99
CA TYR A 422 2.00 2.03 8.59
C TYR A 422 2.48 0.82 7.79
N PHE A 423 3.78 0.52 7.85
CA PHE A 423 4.33 -0.63 7.14
C PHE A 423 3.68 -1.94 7.58
N CYS A 424 3.55 -2.18 8.88
CA CYS A 424 2.93 -3.39 9.42
C CYS A 424 1.44 -3.50 9.08
N TYR A 425 0.71 -2.37 9.10
CA TYR A 425 -0.71 -2.32 8.77
C TYR A 425 -0.95 -2.75 7.32
N CYS A 426 -0.21 -2.17 6.38
CA CYS A 426 -0.31 -2.54 4.97
C CYS A 426 0.23 -3.95 4.71
N GLU A 427 1.39 -4.34 5.27
CA GLU A 427 1.95 -5.69 5.15
C GLU A 427 0.93 -6.76 5.60
N GLY A 428 0.32 -6.55 6.76
CA GLY A 428 -0.73 -7.44 7.27
C GLY A 428 -1.97 -7.49 6.38
N GLY A 429 -2.39 -6.35 5.82
CA GLY A 429 -3.50 -6.24 4.88
C GLY A 429 -3.28 -7.04 3.60
N PHE A 430 -2.10 -6.94 2.98
CA PHE A 430 -1.73 -7.72 1.80
C PHE A 430 -1.61 -9.22 2.11
N LEU A 431 -0.99 -9.61 3.23
CA LEU A 431 -0.86 -11.00 3.64
C LEU A 431 -2.22 -11.69 3.89
N GLU A 432 -3.21 -10.95 4.37
CA GLU A 432 -4.55 -11.48 4.60
C GLU A 432 -5.55 -11.16 3.46
N ARG A 433 -5.04 -10.57 2.33
CA ARG A 433 -5.81 -10.26 1.13
C ARG A 433 -7.03 -9.35 1.38
N THR A 434 -6.95 -8.48 2.37
CA THR A 434 -7.94 -7.40 2.54
C THR A 434 -7.70 -6.29 1.53
N ILE A 435 -6.45 -6.12 1.13
CA ILE A 435 -6.00 -5.29 0.01
C ILE A 435 -5.12 -6.12 -0.92
N GLY A 436 -5.04 -5.71 -2.18
CA GLY A 436 -4.21 -6.30 -3.23
C GLY A 436 -3.48 -5.22 -4.01
N VAL A 437 -2.61 -5.60 -4.92
CA VAL A 437 -2.06 -4.73 -5.96
C VAL A 437 -2.10 -5.47 -7.29
N VAL A 438 -2.58 -4.79 -8.31
CA VAL A 438 -2.72 -5.38 -9.64
C VAL A 438 -1.95 -4.57 -10.67
N GLN A 439 -1.42 -5.27 -11.69
CA GLN A 439 -1.00 -4.65 -12.94
C GLN A 439 -2.00 -5.02 -14.03
N VAL A 440 -2.60 -4.02 -14.64
CA VAL A 440 -3.58 -4.17 -15.72
C VAL A 440 -2.96 -3.70 -17.02
N THR A 441 -3.05 -4.52 -18.06
CA THR A 441 -2.72 -4.17 -19.43
C THR A 441 -4.00 -3.98 -20.23
N ALA A 442 -4.19 -2.81 -20.79
CA ALA A 442 -5.33 -2.48 -21.63
C ALA A 442 -4.87 -1.90 -22.98
N VAL A 443 -5.59 -2.19 -24.03
CA VAL A 443 -5.24 -1.79 -25.40
C VAL A 443 -6.39 -1.04 -26.07
N LYS A 444 -6.04 -0.08 -26.93
CA LYS A 444 -7.01 0.59 -27.82
C LYS A 444 -7.51 -0.39 -28.90
N PRO A 445 -8.71 -0.19 -29.47
CA PRO A 445 -9.31 -1.11 -30.42
C PRO A 445 -8.48 -1.40 -31.68
N ASP A 446 -7.74 -0.40 -32.18
CA ASP A 446 -6.91 -0.55 -33.38
C ASP A 446 -5.53 -1.17 -33.08
N ASN A 447 -5.25 -1.51 -31.82
CA ASN A 447 -4.06 -2.29 -31.44
C ASN A 447 -4.29 -3.75 -31.82
N ILE A 448 -3.81 -4.13 -33.01
CA ILE A 448 -3.92 -5.49 -33.56
C ILE A 448 -2.67 -6.34 -33.25
N ASP A 449 -1.61 -5.74 -32.73
CA ASP A 449 -0.40 -6.44 -32.29
C ASP A 449 -0.71 -7.20 -31.00
N THR A 450 -1.35 -8.34 -31.19
CA THR A 450 -1.68 -9.22 -30.08
C THR A 450 -0.40 -9.84 -29.54
N LEU A 451 -0.27 -9.87 -28.21
CA LEU A 451 0.66 -10.74 -27.54
C LEU A 451 0.50 -12.17 -28.09
N HIS A 452 1.46 -12.64 -28.88
CA HIS A 452 1.51 -14.03 -29.28
C HIS A 452 1.75 -14.90 -28.03
N PHE A 453 1.21 -16.12 -28.01
CA PHE A 453 1.42 -17.10 -26.94
C PHE A 453 2.92 -17.42 -26.70
N SER A 454 3.80 -17.05 -27.64
CA SER A 454 5.27 -17.14 -27.54
C SER A 454 5.90 -16.15 -26.55
N ASP A 455 5.19 -15.09 -26.13
CA ASP A 455 5.73 -14.01 -25.32
C ASP A 455 5.54 -14.25 -23.80
N LEU A 456 4.91 -15.36 -23.44
CA LEU A 456 4.89 -15.79 -22.06
C LEU A 456 6.26 -16.36 -21.69
N PRO A 457 6.90 -15.93 -20.58
CA PRO A 457 8.13 -16.55 -20.12
C PRO A 457 7.84 -18.03 -19.86
N VAL A 458 8.32 -18.89 -20.75
CA VAL A 458 8.33 -20.34 -20.53
C VAL A 458 9.20 -20.58 -19.31
N ALA A 459 8.60 -20.93 -18.19
CA ALA A 459 9.34 -21.46 -17.07
C ALA A 459 10.23 -22.59 -17.61
N ASN A 460 11.54 -22.39 -17.56
CA ASN A 460 12.52 -23.40 -17.98
C ASN A 460 12.28 -24.67 -17.16
N ALA A 461 11.42 -25.55 -17.67
CA ALA A 461 11.36 -26.93 -17.26
C ALA A 461 12.67 -27.55 -17.73
N THR A 462 13.66 -27.57 -16.85
CA THR A 462 14.87 -28.40 -17.04
C THR A 462 14.43 -29.84 -17.12
N SER A 463 14.14 -30.30 -18.34
CA SER A 463 14.00 -31.71 -18.65
C SER A 463 15.38 -32.36 -18.51
N LYS A 464 15.65 -32.99 -17.38
CA LYS A 464 16.66 -34.04 -17.33
C LYS A 464 16.17 -35.19 -18.20
N SER A 465 16.71 -35.27 -19.41
CA SER A 465 16.65 -36.42 -20.27
C SER A 465 17.34 -37.60 -19.58
N THR A 466 16.58 -38.53 -19.08
CA THR A 466 17.07 -39.90 -18.86
C THR A 466 16.61 -40.76 -20.02
N ASN A 467 17.57 -41.01 -20.92
CA ASN A 467 17.46 -42.08 -21.87
C ASN A 467 17.28 -43.41 -21.16
N ASN A 468 16.16 -44.09 -21.42
CA ASN A 468 16.05 -45.53 -21.24
C ASN A 468 15.39 -46.16 -22.48
N VAL A 469 16.22 -46.84 -23.18
CA VAL A 469 15.93 -47.81 -24.25
C VAL A 469 15.12 -48.94 -23.68
N ILE A 470 13.93 -49.27 -24.20
CA ILE A 470 13.40 -50.64 -24.24
C ILE A 470 12.37 -50.80 -25.37
N ASN A 471 12.80 -51.60 -26.31
CA ASN A 471 12.15 -52.62 -27.12
C ASN A 471 10.67 -52.59 -27.52
N LYS A 472 10.51 -52.71 -28.82
CA LYS A 472 9.35 -53.15 -29.60
C LYS A 472 8.67 -54.43 -29.04
N ARG A 473 7.33 -54.43 -29.03
CA ARG A 473 6.49 -55.57 -29.48
C ARG A 473 5.06 -55.14 -29.80
N SER A 474 4.69 -55.37 -31.01
CA SER A 474 3.46 -55.82 -31.70
C SER A 474 2.06 -55.56 -31.08
N THR A 475 1.24 -54.95 -31.93
CA THR A 475 -0.23 -54.92 -32.04
C THR A 475 -0.99 -56.20 -31.72
N PRO A 476 -2.35 -56.24 -31.49
CA PRO A 476 -3.35 -55.64 -32.36
C PRO A 476 -4.66 -55.07 -31.71
N SER A 477 -5.28 -54.18 -32.46
CA SER A 477 -6.72 -53.97 -32.74
C SER A 477 -7.79 -54.48 -31.77
N ARG A 478 -8.67 -53.56 -31.30
CA ARG A 478 -10.15 -53.71 -31.41
C ARG A 478 -10.86 -52.36 -31.13
N ALA A 479 -11.61 -51.96 -32.13
CA ALA A 479 -12.64 -50.93 -32.03
C ALA A 479 -13.85 -51.49 -31.24
N VAL A 480 -14.47 -50.68 -30.38
CA VAL A 480 -15.93 -50.68 -30.13
C VAL A 480 -16.35 -49.26 -29.79
N ALA A 481 -17.43 -48.85 -30.47
CA ALA A 481 -18.11 -47.58 -30.35
C ALA A 481 -19.20 -47.61 -29.25
N PHE A 482 -19.72 -46.41 -28.98
CA PHE A 482 -21.00 -46.05 -28.32
C PHE A 482 -21.07 -46.01 -26.79
N GLY A 483 -21.54 -44.81 -26.39
CA GLY A 483 -22.18 -44.50 -25.15
C GLY A 483 -22.03 -43.03 -24.83
#